data_9c29cca4ec9f1be340a008c912e5c1cf
#
_entry.id   9c29cca4ec9f1be340a008c912e5c1cf
#
_cell.length_a   1.000
_cell.length_b   1.000
_cell.length_c   1.000
_cell.angle_alpha   90.00
_cell.angle_beta   90.00
_cell.angle_gamma   90.00
#
_symmetry.space_group_name_H-M   'P 1'
#
loop_
_entity.id
_entity.type
_entity.pdbx_description
1 polymer ?
#
loop_
_entity_poly.entity_id
_entity_poly.type
_entity_poly.pdbx_seq_one_letter_code
_entity_poly.pdbx_strand_id
1 'polypeptide(L)'
;MQRLHQQRGDWPALIRLLPELRKDKVLPAAELAELERRAWGENLSLAAHQEADGTVGLQTLNRAWQQLSSAQRQEPQLVLAYAEQLRQLGAQVEAEEVLRTALKRNYDSHLARLYGLVRGSDPARQLQLAEGWLKEHPADPSLLLTLGRLCLQSSLWGKARDYLESSLRVQRNPEACAELARLLAQMGDTERSNQLFQEGLGLLDERLLAAPLPVPSHA
;
A
#
# COMPACT_ATOMS: atom_id res chain seq x y z
N MET A 1 25.55 -13.71 15.69
CA MET A 1 24.52 -12.93 16.40
C MET A 1 23.44 -12.39 15.46
N GLN A 2 23.80 -11.69 14.37
CA GLN A 2 22.85 -11.13 13.39
C GLN A 2 21.79 -12.12 12.89
N ARG A 3 22.17 -13.30 12.38
CA ARG A 3 21.22 -14.33 11.91
C ARG A 3 20.28 -14.83 13.01
N LEU A 4 20.73 -14.83 14.25
CA LEU A 4 19.94 -15.27 15.40
C LEU A 4 18.83 -14.26 15.75
N HIS A 5 19.11 -12.96 15.68
CA HIS A 5 18.10 -11.90 15.87
C HIS A 5 17.09 -11.84 14.72
N GLN A 6 17.52 -12.05 13.47
CA GLN A 6 16.61 -12.18 12.33
C GLN A 6 15.66 -13.38 12.48
N GLN A 7 16.16 -14.54 12.91
CA GLN A 7 15.34 -15.73 13.08
C GLN A 7 14.37 -15.63 14.26
N ARG A 8 14.72 -14.84 15.29
CA ARG A 8 13.87 -14.62 16.47
C ARG A 8 12.93 -13.42 16.33
N GLY A 9 13.04 -12.62 15.27
CA GLY A 9 12.24 -11.42 15.11
C GLY A 9 12.58 -10.30 16.11
N ASP A 10 13.79 -10.31 16.70
CA ASP A 10 14.23 -9.27 17.63
C ASP A 10 14.83 -8.08 16.85
N TRP A 11 13.95 -7.37 16.20
CA TRP A 11 14.30 -6.24 15.34
C TRP A 11 14.94 -5.07 16.11
N PRO A 12 14.46 -4.68 17.31
CA PRO A 12 15.14 -3.65 18.10
C PRO A 12 16.58 -4.00 18.46
N ALA A 13 16.87 -5.26 18.79
CA ALA A 13 18.24 -5.70 19.05
C ALA A 13 19.10 -5.67 17.77
N LEU A 14 18.53 -6.07 16.63
CA LEU A 14 19.22 -6.00 15.35
C LEU A 14 19.57 -4.55 14.97
N ILE A 15 18.62 -3.62 15.12
CA ILE A 15 18.86 -2.18 14.85
C ILE A 15 20.03 -1.64 15.65
N ARG A 16 20.16 -2.02 16.93
CA ARG A 16 21.30 -1.61 17.77
C ARG A 16 22.64 -2.17 17.29
N LEU A 17 22.66 -3.29 16.60
CA LEU A 17 23.87 -3.90 16.04
C LEU A 17 24.29 -3.34 14.67
N LEU A 18 23.38 -2.66 13.93
CA LEU A 18 23.65 -2.15 12.59
C LEU A 18 24.89 -1.25 12.51
N PRO A 19 25.16 -0.31 13.47
CA PRO A 19 26.35 0.52 13.43
C PRO A 19 27.66 -0.31 13.52
N GLU A 20 27.69 -1.36 14.33
CA GLU A 20 28.84 -2.25 14.44
C GLU A 20 29.04 -3.07 13.16
N LEU A 21 27.96 -3.63 12.59
CA LEU A 21 28.01 -4.36 11.33
C LEU A 21 28.53 -3.48 10.17
N ARG A 22 28.18 -2.20 10.19
CA ARG A 22 28.69 -1.21 9.21
C ARG A 22 30.16 -0.93 9.40
N LYS A 23 30.60 -0.72 10.64
CA LYS A 23 32.00 -0.45 10.99
C LYS A 23 32.92 -1.61 10.63
N ASP A 24 32.49 -2.83 10.95
CA ASP A 24 33.30 -4.04 10.79
C ASP A 24 33.23 -4.61 9.37
N LYS A 25 32.45 -3.98 8.46
CA LYS A 25 32.26 -4.42 7.06
C LYS A 25 31.91 -5.90 6.93
N VAL A 26 31.08 -6.40 7.85
CA VAL A 26 30.69 -7.83 7.92
C VAL A 26 29.88 -8.26 6.70
N LEU A 27 29.16 -7.31 6.09
CA LEU A 27 28.29 -7.52 4.93
C LEU A 27 28.64 -6.55 3.80
N PRO A 28 28.42 -6.93 2.53
CA PRO A 28 28.42 -6.00 1.41
C PRO A 28 27.46 -4.83 1.67
N ALA A 29 27.81 -3.62 1.20
CA ALA A 29 27.02 -2.41 1.46
C ALA A 29 25.54 -2.54 1.03
N ALA A 30 25.28 -3.20 -0.10
CA ALA A 30 23.92 -3.43 -0.60
C ALA A 30 23.11 -4.37 0.33
N GLU A 31 23.73 -5.43 0.80
CA GLU A 31 23.07 -6.37 1.73
C GLU A 31 22.80 -5.73 3.09
N LEU A 32 23.73 -4.90 3.57
CA LEU A 32 23.55 -4.16 4.81
C LEU A 32 22.41 -3.14 4.69
N ALA A 33 22.34 -2.40 3.57
CA ALA A 33 21.25 -1.46 3.32
C ALA A 33 19.89 -2.16 3.26
N GLU A 34 19.80 -3.33 2.63
CA GLU A 34 18.57 -4.13 2.59
C GLU A 34 18.19 -4.63 3.98
N LEU A 35 19.16 -5.11 4.76
CA LEU A 35 18.95 -5.53 6.13
C LEU A 35 18.45 -4.39 7.02
N GLU A 36 19.03 -3.19 6.87
CA GLU A 36 18.59 -1.98 7.57
C GLU A 36 17.15 -1.63 7.24
N ARG A 37 16.79 -1.56 5.95
CA ARG A 37 15.42 -1.28 5.51
C ARG A 37 14.42 -2.28 6.11
N ARG A 38 14.74 -3.56 6.01
CA ARG A 38 13.89 -4.62 6.57
C ARG A 38 13.75 -4.49 8.09
N ALA A 39 14.87 -4.31 8.80
CA ALA A 39 14.86 -4.20 10.26
C ALA A 39 14.01 -3.01 10.73
N TRP A 40 14.14 -1.86 10.09
CA TRP A 40 13.33 -0.69 10.40
C TRP A 40 11.87 -0.87 10.01
N GLY A 41 11.56 -1.45 8.86
CA GLY A 41 10.18 -1.73 8.45
C GLY A 41 9.46 -2.64 9.43
N GLU A 42 10.09 -3.73 9.84
CA GLU A 42 9.55 -4.67 10.82
C GLU A 42 9.42 -4.03 12.22
N ASN A 43 10.40 -3.19 12.61
CA ASN A 43 10.32 -2.46 13.88
C ASN A 43 9.15 -1.46 13.91
N LEU A 44 8.86 -0.79 12.80
CA LEU A 44 7.68 0.09 12.69
C LEU A 44 6.39 -0.72 12.84
N SER A 45 6.29 -1.87 12.19
CA SER A 45 5.14 -2.77 12.35
C SER A 45 4.99 -3.26 13.79
N LEU A 46 6.08 -3.69 14.41
CA LEU A 46 6.08 -4.10 15.81
C LEU A 46 5.63 -2.97 16.74
N ALA A 47 6.17 -1.77 16.55
CA ALA A 47 5.85 -0.59 17.36
C ALA A 47 4.35 -0.23 17.31
N ALA A 48 3.70 -0.44 16.16
CA ALA A 48 2.27 -0.19 15.99
C ALA A 48 1.39 -1.19 16.74
N HIS A 49 1.86 -2.44 16.90
CA HIS A 49 1.05 -3.55 17.42
C HIS A 49 1.43 -4.02 18.83
N GLN A 50 2.42 -3.39 19.47
CA GLN A 50 2.88 -3.78 20.81
C GLN A 50 1.83 -3.63 21.90
N GLU A 51 0.91 -2.68 21.73
CA GLU A 51 -0.13 -2.35 22.69
C GLU A 51 -1.51 -2.57 22.09
N ALA A 52 -2.45 -3.06 22.89
CA ALA A 52 -3.84 -3.21 22.46
C ALA A 52 -4.57 -1.85 22.31
N ASP A 53 -4.04 -0.78 22.93
CA ASP A 53 -4.56 0.57 22.82
C ASP A 53 -3.95 1.27 21.59
N GLY A 54 -4.78 1.56 20.59
CA GLY A 54 -4.36 2.22 19.35
C GLY A 54 -3.71 3.59 19.56
N THR A 55 -4.07 4.32 20.63
CA THR A 55 -3.45 5.62 20.95
C THR A 55 -2.00 5.45 21.38
N VAL A 56 -1.73 4.45 22.21
CA VAL A 56 -0.37 4.11 22.65
C VAL A 56 0.44 3.55 21.48
N GLY A 57 -0.19 2.72 20.65
CA GLY A 57 0.41 2.20 19.41
C GLY A 57 0.87 3.32 18.47
N LEU A 58 0.03 4.36 18.27
CA LEU A 58 0.37 5.52 17.45
C LEU A 58 1.55 6.30 18.02
N GLN A 59 1.58 6.54 19.34
CA GLN A 59 2.70 7.23 19.98
C GLN A 59 4.01 6.44 19.85
N THR A 60 3.95 5.13 20.03
CA THR A 60 5.12 4.24 19.92
C THR A 60 5.63 4.18 18.48
N LEU A 61 4.73 4.09 17.51
CA LEU A 61 5.04 4.15 16.09
C LEU A 61 5.73 5.48 15.72
N ASN A 62 5.20 6.61 16.20
CA ASN A 62 5.77 7.93 15.93
C ASN A 62 7.16 8.10 16.55
N ARG A 63 7.39 7.57 17.76
CA ARG A 63 8.72 7.55 18.35
C ARG A 63 9.71 6.70 17.55
N ALA A 64 9.30 5.53 17.09
CA ALA A 64 10.12 4.68 16.24
C ALA A 64 10.46 5.37 14.92
N TRP A 65 9.50 6.05 14.28
CA TRP A 65 9.72 6.83 13.07
C TRP A 65 10.72 7.99 13.27
N GLN A 66 10.66 8.66 14.41
CA GLN A 66 11.59 9.75 14.73
C GLN A 66 13.04 9.29 14.97
N GLN A 67 13.26 8.01 15.28
CA GLN A 67 14.61 7.44 15.41
C GLN A 67 15.32 7.27 14.08
N LEU A 68 14.57 7.19 12.96
CA LEU A 68 15.17 7.11 11.63
C LEU A 68 15.85 8.43 11.25
N SER A 69 16.99 8.32 10.56
CA SER A 69 17.67 9.47 9.97
C SER A 69 16.80 10.16 8.92
N SER A 70 17.11 11.40 8.58
CA SER A 70 16.40 12.13 7.52
C SER A 70 16.46 11.39 6.16
N ALA A 71 17.58 10.74 5.84
CA ALA A 71 17.71 9.95 4.62
C ALA A 71 16.79 8.72 4.64
N GLN A 72 16.76 7.96 5.72
CA GLN A 72 15.90 6.78 5.88
C GLN A 72 14.41 7.14 5.80
N ARG A 73 13.99 8.27 6.40
CA ARG A 73 12.60 8.75 6.30
C ARG A 73 12.18 9.20 4.90
N GLN A 74 13.11 9.25 3.95
CA GLN A 74 12.84 9.53 2.54
C GLN A 74 12.84 8.26 1.67
N GLU A 75 13.24 7.12 2.20
CA GLU A 75 13.23 5.86 1.47
C GLU A 75 11.79 5.38 1.25
N PRO A 76 11.36 5.13 0.00
CA PRO A 76 9.97 4.78 -0.30
C PRO A 76 9.44 3.59 0.48
N GLN A 77 10.27 2.57 0.69
CA GLN A 77 9.88 1.36 1.44
C GLN A 77 9.59 1.65 2.91
N LEU A 78 10.37 2.53 3.56
CA LEU A 78 10.16 2.92 4.96
C LEU A 78 8.96 3.87 5.10
N VAL A 79 8.79 4.78 4.14
CA VAL A 79 7.59 5.63 4.05
C VAL A 79 6.34 4.77 3.90
N LEU A 80 6.38 3.76 3.01
CA LEU A 80 5.28 2.82 2.79
C LEU A 80 4.92 2.07 4.08
N ALA A 81 5.93 1.51 4.76
CA ALA A 81 5.74 0.79 6.01
C ALA A 81 5.12 1.68 7.10
N TYR A 82 5.62 2.89 7.27
CA TYR A 82 5.11 3.84 8.26
C TYR A 82 3.67 4.29 7.95
N ALA A 83 3.40 4.70 6.70
CA ALA A 83 2.09 5.15 6.28
C ALA A 83 1.02 4.03 6.37
N GLU A 84 1.39 2.77 6.08
CA GLU A 84 0.49 1.63 6.24
C GLU A 84 0.15 1.41 7.72
N GLN A 85 1.10 1.52 8.64
CA GLN A 85 0.82 1.41 10.07
C GLN A 85 -0.07 2.56 10.57
N LEU A 86 0.17 3.80 10.12
CA LEU A 86 -0.71 4.94 10.42
C LEU A 86 -2.15 4.66 9.95
N ARG A 87 -2.31 4.14 8.73
CA ARG A 87 -3.62 3.79 8.17
C ARG A 87 -4.32 2.73 9.02
N GLN A 88 -3.62 1.67 9.42
CA GLN A 88 -4.16 0.58 10.25
C GLN A 88 -4.58 1.06 11.65
N LEU A 89 -3.85 2.00 12.22
CA LEU A 89 -4.18 2.64 13.50
C LEU A 89 -5.26 3.72 13.39
N GLY A 90 -5.82 3.95 12.18
CA GLY A 90 -6.85 4.95 11.95
C GLY A 90 -6.36 6.39 11.77
N ALA A 91 -5.05 6.63 11.82
CA ALA A 91 -4.41 7.94 11.62
C ALA A 91 -4.36 8.31 10.12
N GLN A 92 -5.55 8.41 9.51
CA GLN A 92 -5.71 8.54 8.05
C GLN A 92 -5.14 9.85 7.50
N VAL A 93 -5.30 10.95 8.23
CA VAL A 93 -4.84 12.27 7.82
C VAL A 93 -3.32 12.34 7.83
N GLU A 94 -2.69 11.82 8.88
CA GLU A 94 -1.23 11.75 8.97
C GLU A 94 -0.65 10.84 7.89
N ALA A 95 -1.30 9.70 7.62
CA ALA A 95 -0.89 8.79 6.54
C ALA A 95 -0.94 9.50 5.17
N GLU A 96 -2.02 10.25 4.89
CA GLU A 96 -2.14 11.05 3.66
C GLU A 96 -1.01 12.09 3.56
N GLU A 97 -0.74 12.84 4.61
CA GLU A 97 0.30 13.89 4.61
C GLU A 97 1.71 13.33 4.34
N VAL A 98 2.03 12.20 4.96
CA VAL A 98 3.32 11.51 4.78
C VAL A 98 3.46 11.05 3.33
N LEU A 99 2.45 10.36 2.79
CA LEU A 99 2.44 9.88 1.41
C LEU A 99 2.49 11.02 0.39
N ARG A 100 1.69 12.05 0.60
CA ARG A 100 1.66 13.25 -0.26
C ARG A 100 3.01 13.95 -0.30
N THR A 101 3.67 14.08 0.84
CA THR A 101 4.99 14.71 0.93
C THR A 101 6.05 13.89 0.20
N ALA A 102 6.03 12.57 0.36
CA ALA A 102 6.96 11.67 -0.33
C ALA A 102 6.73 11.66 -1.84
N LEU A 103 5.49 11.53 -2.30
CA LEU A 103 5.11 11.51 -3.71
C LEU A 103 5.41 12.82 -4.45
N LYS A 104 5.29 13.97 -3.77
CA LYS A 104 5.70 15.27 -4.34
C LYS A 104 7.20 15.38 -4.54
N ARG A 105 7.99 14.73 -3.71
CA ARG A 105 9.45 14.75 -3.79
C ARG A 105 9.96 13.80 -4.87
N ASN A 106 9.49 12.58 -4.82
CA ASN A 106 9.85 11.52 -5.74
C ASN A 106 8.66 10.58 -5.89
N TYR A 107 8.14 10.48 -7.10
CA TYR A 107 7.02 9.61 -7.40
C TYR A 107 7.42 8.13 -7.25
N ASP A 108 6.55 7.34 -6.61
CA ASP A 108 6.69 5.90 -6.46
C ASP A 108 5.31 5.23 -6.58
N SER A 109 5.18 4.23 -7.44
CA SER A 109 3.91 3.54 -7.73
C SER A 109 3.30 2.83 -6.52
N HIS A 110 4.14 2.30 -5.59
CA HIS A 110 3.64 1.62 -4.39
C HIS A 110 3.07 2.65 -3.40
N LEU A 111 3.75 3.80 -3.24
CA LEU A 111 3.23 4.90 -2.44
C LEU A 111 1.95 5.48 -3.04
N ALA A 112 1.89 5.63 -4.36
CA ALA A 112 0.69 6.08 -5.06
C ALA A 112 -0.48 5.12 -4.83
N ARG A 113 -0.25 3.80 -4.86
CA ARG A 113 -1.26 2.78 -4.59
C ARG A 113 -1.83 2.89 -3.16
N LEU A 114 -0.97 3.10 -2.16
CA LEU A 114 -1.39 3.28 -0.77
C LEU A 114 -2.13 4.62 -0.58
N TYR A 115 -1.74 5.67 -1.33
CA TYR A 115 -2.40 6.97 -1.29
C TYR A 115 -3.90 6.90 -1.61
N GLY A 116 -4.32 5.97 -2.47
CA GLY A 116 -5.72 5.72 -2.78
C GLY A 116 -6.51 5.00 -1.67
N LEU A 117 -5.83 4.44 -0.68
CA LEU A 117 -6.44 3.73 0.45
C LEU A 117 -6.59 4.58 1.71
N VAL A 118 -5.97 5.74 1.75
CA VAL A 118 -6.06 6.68 2.87
C VAL A 118 -7.02 7.82 2.58
N ARG A 119 -7.59 8.40 3.63
CA ARG A 119 -8.50 9.55 3.53
C ARG A 119 -7.86 10.77 4.19
N GLY A 120 -7.48 11.74 3.37
CA GLY A 120 -7.02 13.04 3.84
C GLY A 120 -8.17 13.90 4.37
N SER A 121 -7.82 15.04 4.94
CA SER A 121 -8.78 16.04 5.43
C SER A 121 -9.56 16.73 4.30
N ASP A 122 -9.02 16.75 3.08
CA ASP A 122 -9.61 17.37 1.89
C ASP A 122 -9.59 16.38 0.71
N PRO A 123 -10.66 15.58 0.51
CA PRO A 123 -10.73 14.60 -0.57
C PRO A 123 -10.65 15.21 -1.98
N ALA A 124 -11.18 16.41 -2.18
CA ALA A 124 -11.14 17.08 -3.48
C ALA A 124 -9.70 17.47 -3.86
N ARG A 125 -8.98 18.02 -2.91
CA ARG A 125 -7.55 18.34 -3.07
C ARG A 125 -6.69 17.08 -3.25
N GLN A 126 -7.01 16.01 -2.52
CA GLN A 126 -6.32 14.73 -2.66
C GLN A 126 -6.46 14.16 -4.07
N LEU A 127 -7.67 14.17 -4.65
CA LEU A 127 -7.94 13.76 -6.03
C LEU A 127 -7.20 14.65 -7.03
N GLN A 128 -7.28 15.99 -6.87
CA GLN A 128 -6.62 16.94 -7.78
C GLN A 128 -5.10 16.73 -7.83
N LEU A 129 -4.47 16.46 -6.70
CA LEU A 129 -3.03 16.17 -6.63
C LEU A 129 -2.69 14.87 -7.37
N ALA A 130 -3.47 13.81 -7.16
CA ALA A 130 -3.27 12.54 -7.86
C ALA A 130 -3.49 12.68 -9.39
N GLU A 131 -4.46 13.45 -9.83
CA GLU A 131 -4.65 13.78 -11.26
C GLU A 131 -3.45 14.56 -11.83
N GLY A 132 -2.79 15.36 -11.01
CA GLY A 132 -1.55 16.05 -11.39
C GLY A 132 -0.41 15.08 -11.75
N TRP A 133 -0.24 14.01 -10.98
CA TRP A 133 0.78 12.99 -11.25
C TRP A 133 0.50 12.19 -12.53
N LEU A 134 -0.75 12.07 -12.94
CA LEU A 134 -1.12 11.35 -14.16
C LEU A 134 -0.49 11.96 -15.43
N LYS A 135 -0.16 13.24 -15.41
CA LYS A 135 0.49 13.91 -16.56
C LYS A 135 1.89 13.32 -16.85
N GLU A 136 2.60 12.94 -15.82
CA GLU A 136 3.95 12.37 -15.93
C GLU A 136 3.92 10.84 -15.95
N HIS A 137 2.87 10.23 -15.39
CA HIS A 137 2.72 8.76 -15.25
C HIS A 137 1.38 8.25 -15.82
N PRO A 138 1.06 8.52 -17.12
CA PRO A 138 -0.27 8.24 -17.70
C PRO A 138 -0.60 6.75 -17.80
N ALA A 139 0.42 5.88 -17.82
CA ALA A 139 0.28 4.44 -17.94
C ALA A 139 0.66 3.68 -16.65
N ASP A 140 0.67 4.33 -15.49
CA ASP A 140 0.89 3.64 -14.23
C ASP A 140 -0.44 3.03 -13.72
N PRO A 141 -0.57 1.67 -13.70
CA PRO A 141 -1.79 1.00 -13.26
C PRO A 141 -2.11 1.26 -11.79
N SER A 142 -1.10 1.47 -10.93
CA SER A 142 -1.28 1.79 -9.52
C SER A 142 -1.88 3.18 -9.32
N LEU A 143 -1.42 4.17 -10.10
CA LEU A 143 -1.98 5.52 -10.07
C LEU A 143 -3.42 5.54 -10.60
N LEU A 144 -3.69 4.83 -11.70
CA LEU A 144 -5.02 4.72 -12.27
C LEU A 144 -6.01 4.05 -11.29
N LEU A 145 -5.58 3.00 -10.59
CA LEU A 145 -6.35 2.38 -9.50
C LEU A 145 -6.63 3.39 -8.37
N THR A 146 -5.62 4.14 -7.99
CA THR A 146 -5.73 5.18 -6.95
C THR A 146 -6.72 6.26 -7.34
N LEU A 147 -6.66 6.76 -8.57
CA LEU A 147 -7.63 7.74 -9.09
C LEU A 147 -9.05 7.17 -9.09
N GLY A 148 -9.22 5.90 -9.48
CA GLY A 148 -10.49 5.20 -9.38
C GLY A 148 -11.04 5.22 -7.94
N ARG A 149 -10.22 4.86 -6.95
CA ARG A 149 -10.59 4.87 -5.52
C ARG A 149 -10.94 6.26 -5.00
N LEU A 150 -10.14 7.27 -5.32
CA LEU A 150 -10.42 8.65 -4.91
C LEU A 150 -11.70 9.19 -5.56
N CYS A 151 -11.99 8.82 -6.79
CA CYS A 151 -13.26 9.12 -7.45
C CYS A 151 -14.44 8.41 -6.77
N LEU A 152 -14.29 7.13 -6.36
CA LEU A 152 -15.31 6.42 -5.57
C LEU A 152 -15.59 7.12 -4.24
N GLN A 153 -14.54 7.55 -3.53
CA GLN A 153 -14.67 8.29 -2.27
C GLN A 153 -15.39 9.63 -2.44
N SER A 154 -15.25 10.24 -3.63
CA SER A 154 -15.87 11.53 -4.01
C SER A 154 -17.21 11.37 -4.72
N SER A 155 -17.77 10.16 -4.80
CA SER A 155 -19.03 9.84 -5.52
C SER A 155 -19.01 10.20 -7.02
N LEU A 156 -17.84 10.23 -7.63
CA LEU A 156 -17.66 10.50 -9.06
C LEU A 156 -17.65 9.18 -9.85
N TRP A 157 -18.81 8.50 -9.88
CA TRP A 157 -18.96 7.12 -10.34
C TRP A 157 -18.49 6.88 -11.78
N GLY A 158 -18.80 7.80 -12.70
CA GLY A 158 -18.37 7.72 -14.10
C GLY A 158 -16.85 7.80 -14.25
N LYS A 159 -16.22 8.79 -13.62
CA LYS A 159 -14.75 8.92 -13.60
C LYS A 159 -14.09 7.73 -12.91
N ALA A 160 -14.67 7.23 -11.81
CA ALA A 160 -14.16 6.06 -11.09
C ALA A 160 -14.11 4.84 -12.02
N ARG A 161 -15.19 4.58 -12.75
CA ARG A 161 -15.26 3.51 -13.74
C ARG A 161 -14.17 3.66 -14.80
N ASP A 162 -14.04 4.84 -15.41
CA ASP A 162 -13.07 5.10 -16.48
C ASP A 162 -11.63 4.86 -16.02
N TYR A 163 -11.27 5.32 -14.81
CA TYR A 163 -9.94 5.10 -14.25
C TYR A 163 -9.68 3.63 -13.92
N LEU A 164 -10.65 2.93 -13.32
CA LEU A 164 -10.52 1.50 -13.00
C LEU A 164 -10.41 0.64 -14.25
N GLU A 165 -11.21 0.91 -15.28
CA GLU A 165 -11.10 0.25 -16.58
C GLU A 165 -9.74 0.54 -17.25
N SER A 166 -9.23 1.76 -17.12
CA SER A 166 -7.92 2.13 -17.64
C SER A 166 -6.79 1.40 -16.89
N SER A 167 -6.88 1.29 -15.57
CA SER A 167 -5.95 0.49 -14.77
C SER A 167 -5.88 -0.96 -15.27
N LEU A 168 -7.03 -1.59 -15.48
CA LEU A 168 -7.13 -2.98 -15.96
C LEU A 168 -6.65 -3.16 -17.40
N ARG A 169 -6.77 -2.14 -18.25
CA ARG A 169 -6.21 -2.18 -19.62
C ARG A 169 -4.68 -2.15 -19.61
N VAL A 170 -4.08 -1.41 -18.68
CA VAL A 170 -2.62 -1.37 -18.56
C VAL A 170 -2.10 -2.65 -17.92
N GLN A 171 -2.69 -3.05 -16.81
CA GLN A 171 -2.29 -4.25 -16.09
C GLN A 171 -3.47 -4.85 -15.34
N ARG A 172 -3.75 -6.14 -15.60
CA ARG A 172 -4.72 -6.90 -14.83
C ARG A 172 -4.24 -7.07 -13.39
N ASN A 173 -5.08 -6.65 -12.43
CA ASN A 173 -4.78 -6.82 -11.01
C ASN A 173 -6.07 -7.06 -10.22
N PRO A 174 -6.00 -7.87 -9.15
CA PRO A 174 -7.19 -8.28 -8.41
C PRO A 174 -7.90 -7.12 -7.71
N GLU A 175 -7.18 -6.09 -7.30
CA GLU A 175 -7.78 -4.94 -6.60
C GLU A 175 -8.65 -4.11 -7.54
N ALA A 176 -8.15 -3.79 -8.74
CA ALA A 176 -8.94 -3.04 -9.72
C ALA A 176 -10.14 -3.86 -10.21
N CYS A 177 -10.01 -5.19 -10.36
CA CYS A 177 -11.13 -6.07 -10.63
C CYS A 177 -12.20 -5.96 -9.54
N ALA A 178 -11.81 -6.06 -8.26
CA ALA A 178 -12.73 -5.99 -7.14
C ALA A 178 -13.43 -4.62 -7.02
N GLU A 179 -12.67 -3.52 -7.14
CA GLU A 179 -13.25 -2.17 -7.06
C GLU A 179 -14.22 -1.90 -8.20
N LEU A 180 -13.87 -2.27 -9.45
CA LEU A 180 -14.75 -2.10 -10.60
C LEU A 180 -15.98 -3.01 -10.51
N ALA A 181 -15.81 -4.27 -10.09
CA ALA A 181 -16.92 -5.21 -9.91
C ALA A 181 -17.95 -4.67 -8.90
N ARG A 182 -17.49 -4.16 -7.75
CA ARG A 182 -18.36 -3.54 -6.75
C ARG A 182 -19.13 -2.34 -7.30
N LEU A 183 -18.46 -1.47 -8.06
CA LEU A 183 -19.09 -0.32 -8.70
C LEU A 183 -20.16 -0.76 -9.70
N LEU A 184 -19.85 -1.70 -10.59
CA LEU A 184 -20.78 -2.21 -11.61
C LEU A 184 -21.99 -2.91 -10.98
N ALA A 185 -21.81 -3.68 -9.91
CA ALA A 185 -22.91 -4.27 -9.16
C ALA A 185 -23.89 -3.21 -8.65
N GLN A 186 -23.39 -2.10 -8.10
CA GLN A 186 -24.24 -0.99 -7.64
C GLN A 186 -24.92 -0.24 -8.80
N MET A 187 -24.32 -0.25 -9.98
CA MET A 187 -24.90 0.30 -11.20
C MET A 187 -25.90 -0.64 -11.91
N GLY A 188 -26.10 -1.87 -11.38
CA GLY A 188 -27.01 -2.87 -11.92
C GLY A 188 -26.40 -3.78 -12.99
N ASP A 189 -25.13 -3.62 -13.35
CA ASP A 189 -24.43 -4.52 -14.28
C ASP A 189 -23.84 -5.74 -13.53
N THR A 190 -24.74 -6.61 -13.11
CA THR A 190 -24.39 -7.78 -12.28
C THR A 190 -23.58 -8.81 -13.06
N GLU A 191 -23.82 -8.98 -14.34
CA GLU A 191 -23.11 -9.95 -15.16
C GLU A 191 -21.62 -9.60 -15.27
N ARG A 192 -21.33 -8.38 -15.66
CA ARG A 192 -19.94 -7.90 -15.77
C ARG A 192 -19.24 -7.82 -14.41
N SER A 193 -19.98 -7.49 -13.36
CA SER A 193 -19.48 -7.53 -11.98
C SER A 193 -19.01 -8.93 -11.61
N ASN A 194 -19.82 -9.96 -11.85
CA ASN A 194 -19.48 -11.36 -11.54
C ASN A 194 -18.25 -11.83 -12.35
N GLN A 195 -18.18 -11.49 -13.63
CA GLN A 195 -17.02 -11.80 -14.48
C GLN A 195 -15.72 -11.22 -13.90
N LEU A 196 -15.74 -9.94 -13.48
CA LEU A 196 -14.59 -9.28 -12.88
C LEU A 196 -14.19 -9.86 -11.53
N PHE A 197 -15.15 -10.27 -10.69
CA PHE A 197 -14.82 -10.97 -9.44
C PHE A 197 -14.15 -12.31 -9.70
N GLN A 198 -14.65 -13.10 -10.66
CA GLN A 198 -14.01 -14.36 -11.03
C GLN A 198 -12.61 -14.13 -11.59
N GLU A 199 -12.43 -13.14 -12.45
CA GLU A 199 -11.13 -12.77 -12.98
C GLU A 199 -10.15 -12.37 -11.85
N GLY A 200 -10.58 -11.51 -10.94
CA GLY A 200 -9.77 -11.09 -9.79
C GLY A 200 -9.36 -12.25 -8.89
N LEU A 201 -10.25 -13.19 -8.63
CA LEU A 201 -9.93 -14.42 -7.88
C LEU A 201 -8.90 -15.29 -8.61
N GLY A 202 -9.03 -15.45 -9.93
CA GLY A 202 -8.07 -16.19 -10.75
C GLY A 202 -6.68 -15.56 -10.75
N LEU A 203 -6.58 -14.23 -10.68
CA LEU A 203 -5.31 -13.54 -10.57
C LEU A 203 -4.61 -13.74 -9.21
N LEU A 204 -5.38 -14.03 -8.15
CA LEU A 204 -4.84 -14.34 -6.83
C LEU A 204 -4.35 -15.79 -6.74
N ASP A 205 -5.14 -16.73 -7.24
CA ASP A 205 -4.80 -18.16 -7.28
C ASP A 205 -5.59 -18.84 -8.39
N GLU A 206 -4.90 -19.30 -9.44
CA GLU A 206 -5.52 -20.02 -10.57
C GLU A 206 -6.29 -21.26 -10.12
N ARG A 207 -5.93 -21.91 -9.02
CA ARG A 207 -6.60 -23.07 -8.46
C ARG A 207 -8.02 -22.76 -7.98
N LEU A 208 -8.34 -21.51 -7.63
CA LEU A 208 -9.68 -21.09 -7.21
C LEU A 208 -10.72 -21.23 -8.31
N LEU A 209 -10.29 -21.20 -9.59
CA LEU A 209 -11.18 -21.37 -10.75
C LEU A 209 -11.17 -22.80 -11.32
N ALA A 210 -10.30 -23.68 -10.84
CA ALA A 210 -10.15 -25.03 -11.36
C ALA A 210 -11.21 -26.02 -10.83
N ALA A 211 -11.96 -25.66 -9.78
CA ALA A 211 -13.00 -26.52 -9.24
C ALA A 211 -14.23 -26.54 -10.16
N PRO A 212 -14.80 -27.72 -10.49
CA PRO A 212 -16.00 -27.80 -11.31
C PRO A 212 -17.20 -27.18 -10.59
N LEU A 213 -17.93 -26.33 -11.31
CA LEU A 213 -19.15 -25.70 -10.81
C LEU A 213 -20.40 -26.42 -11.34
N PRO A 214 -21.53 -26.44 -10.61
CA PRO A 214 -22.77 -26.96 -11.10
C PRO A 214 -23.22 -26.19 -12.34
N VAL A 215 -23.66 -26.93 -13.38
CA VAL A 215 -24.22 -26.32 -14.57
C VAL A 215 -25.60 -25.77 -14.22
N PRO A 216 -25.95 -24.52 -14.56
CA PRO A 216 -27.26 -23.98 -14.34
C PRO A 216 -28.31 -24.89 -15.04
N SER A 217 -29.24 -25.40 -14.28
CA SER A 217 -30.40 -26.11 -14.87
C SER A 217 -31.25 -25.06 -15.61
N HIS A 218 -31.24 -25.10 -16.93
CA HIS A 218 -32.21 -24.35 -17.71
C HIS A 218 -33.60 -24.95 -17.40
N ALA A 219 -34.38 -24.27 -16.57
CA ALA A 219 -35.78 -24.52 -16.36
C ALA A 219 -36.59 -23.74 -17.38
#